data_553ab1e2b33deadb1bd1cd3860b19e1b
#
_entry.id   553ab1e2b33deadb1bd1cd3860b19e1b
#
_cell.length_a   1.000
_cell.length_b   1.000
_cell.length_c   1.000
_cell.angle_alpha   90.00
_cell.angle_beta   90.00
_cell.angle_gamma   90.00
#
_symmetry.space_group_name_H-M   'P 1'
#
loop_
_entity.id
_entity.type
_entity.pdbx_description
1 polymer ?
#
loop_
_entity_poly.entity_id
_entity_poly.type
_entity_poly.pdbx_seq_one_letter_code
_entity_poly.pdbx_strand_id
1 'polypeptide(L)'
;MNLLVKRIIGTAIYFCAVTTNAQELSVDDTLTTALSIDQQYITWREHIIDDPITAKVPFNGSDGLAMADLDQDGFIDIVSVHESDSGYDSAMHDEDLEIPLEGHVRIAFATADPDIWTNITLAEGPEVAAPEDVAIGDVNRDGYPDVLVAAELGHLIYLQNPGESARSQPWPRLILPMTQNQGSFLRVFFADFDNDGQIEATTANKGAQRPGPAD
;
A
#
# COMPACT_ATOMS: atom_id res chain seq x y z
N MET A 1 -5.33 23.25 -40.59
CA MET A 1 -6.44 23.47 -39.65
C MET A 1 -5.87 23.18 -38.27
N ASN A 2 -5.46 24.24 -37.58
CA ASN A 2 -4.72 24.10 -36.30
C ASN A 2 -5.69 23.80 -35.18
N LEU A 3 -5.59 22.60 -34.60
CA LEU A 3 -6.31 22.23 -33.42
C LEU A 3 -5.60 22.85 -32.21
N LEU A 4 -6.21 23.84 -31.58
CA LEU A 4 -5.70 24.47 -30.36
C LEU A 4 -6.09 23.59 -29.18
N VAL A 5 -5.14 22.79 -28.68
CA VAL A 5 -5.31 22.05 -27.44
C VAL A 5 -5.15 23.01 -26.27
N LYS A 6 -6.25 23.36 -25.60
CA LYS A 6 -6.19 24.12 -24.34
C LYS A 6 -5.80 23.18 -23.23
N ARG A 7 -4.59 23.35 -22.70
CA ARG A 7 -4.13 22.69 -21.48
C ARG A 7 -4.91 23.21 -20.27
N ILE A 8 -5.42 22.29 -19.48
CA ILE A 8 -5.81 22.57 -18.10
C ILE A 8 -4.54 22.37 -17.26
N ILE A 9 -4.01 23.49 -16.78
CA ILE A 9 -2.89 23.62 -15.83
C ILE A 9 -1.59 22.96 -16.31
N GLY A 10 -0.69 23.75 -16.79
CA GLY A 10 0.66 23.29 -17.01
C GLY A 10 1.57 24.41 -17.42
N THR A 11 2.35 24.87 -16.48
CA THR A 11 3.52 25.68 -16.79
C THR A 11 4.48 24.81 -17.61
N ALA A 12 4.76 25.23 -18.84
CA ALA A 12 5.75 24.57 -19.66
C ALA A 12 7.13 24.72 -19.01
N ILE A 13 7.69 23.61 -18.52
CA ILE A 13 9.07 23.56 -18.06
C ILE A 13 9.92 23.09 -19.23
N TYR A 14 10.86 23.94 -19.63
CA TYR A 14 11.90 23.58 -20.60
C TYR A 14 12.88 22.60 -19.96
N PHE A 15 13.01 21.42 -20.55
CA PHE A 15 14.01 20.43 -20.16
C PHE A 15 15.40 20.88 -20.62
N CYS A 16 16.30 20.99 -19.65
CA CYS A 16 17.73 20.92 -19.89
C CYS A 16 18.17 19.48 -19.62
N ALA A 17 18.57 18.74 -20.64
CA ALA A 17 18.99 17.36 -20.52
C ALA A 17 20.29 17.28 -19.70
N VAL A 18 20.20 16.73 -18.50
CA VAL A 18 21.36 16.21 -17.76
C VAL A 18 21.26 14.69 -17.85
N THR A 19 22.16 14.08 -18.62
CA THR A 19 22.27 12.62 -18.73
C THR A 19 22.83 12.04 -17.44
N THR A 20 21.95 11.62 -16.54
CA THR A 20 22.26 10.59 -15.55
C THR A 20 21.54 9.33 -15.99
N ASN A 21 22.22 8.17 -15.91
CA ASN A 21 21.64 6.85 -16.12
C ASN A 21 20.61 6.55 -15.00
N ALA A 22 19.56 7.33 -14.94
CA ALA A 22 18.33 6.94 -14.30
C ALA A 22 17.56 6.11 -15.33
N GLN A 23 17.04 4.97 -14.92
CA GLN A 23 16.10 4.20 -15.70
C GLN A 23 15.03 5.19 -16.18
N GLU A 24 14.87 5.27 -17.50
CA GLU A 24 13.95 6.21 -18.11
C GLU A 24 12.56 5.82 -17.68
N LEU A 25 12.05 6.50 -16.66
CA LEU A 25 10.67 6.42 -16.27
C LEU A 25 9.87 7.02 -17.42
N SER A 26 9.39 6.16 -18.29
CA SER A 26 8.53 6.57 -19.37
C SER A 26 7.18 6.89 -18.79
N VAL A 27 7.04 8.10 -18.31
CA VAL A 27 5.71 8.56 -18.05
C VAL A 27 5.49 9.85 -18.75
N ASP A 28 4.86 9.68 -19.81
CA ASP A 28 4.31 10.75 -20.59
C ASP A 28 2.90 11.06 -20.13
N ASP A 29 2.50 12.32 -20.29
CA ASP A 29 1.10 12.70 -20.34
C ASP A 29 0.43 11.90 -21.46
N THR A 30 -0.07 10.73 -21.15
CA THR A 30 -0.70 9.87 -22.15
C THR A 30 -2.11 10.36 -22.42
N LEU A 31 -2.34 10.83 -23.64
CA LEU A 31 -3.67 11.19 -24.11
C LEU A 31 -4.52 9.93 -24.24
N THR A 32 -5.67 9.93 -23.58
CA THR A 32 -6.72 8.94 -23.82
C THR A 32 -7.74 9.46 -24.83
N THR A 33 -8.62 8.59 -25.32
CA THR A 33 -9.79 8.99 -26.12
C THR A 33 -10.99 9.36 -25.25
N ALA A 34 -10.86 9.24 -23.92
CA ALA A 34 -11.90 9.62 -22.99
C ALA A 34 -12.00 11.14 -22.83
N LEU A 35 -13.20 11.65 -22.71
CA LEU A 35 -13.48 13.07 -22.54
C LEU A 35 -14.09 13.33 -21.16
N SER A 36 -13.68 14.43 -20.55
CA SER A 36 -14.34 14.99 -19.37
C SER A 36 -15.69 15.59 -19.77
N ILE A 37 -16.48 16.03 -18.78
CA ILE A 37 -17.75 16.72 -19.01
C ILE A 37 -17.57 18.01 -19.86
N ASP A 38 -16.39 18.64 -19.74
CA ASP A 38 -16.04 19.86 -20.50
C ASP A 38 -15.42 19.56 -21.87
N GLN A 39 -15.56 18.34 -22.36
CA GLN A 39 -15.04 17.90 -23.67
C GLN A 39 -13.50 18.03 -23.77
N GLN A 40 -12.78 17.94 -22.67
CA GLN A 40 -11.33 17.88 -22.64
C GLN A 40 -10.90 16.42 -22.63
N TYR A 41 -9.83 16.07 -23.35
CA TYR A 41 -9.25 14.73 -23.27
C TYR A 41 -8.65 14.49 -21.87
N ILE A 42 -9.00 13.36 -21.28
CA ILE A 42 -8.39 12.91 -20.02
C ILE A 42 -6.97 12.42 -20.34
N THR A 43 -6.00 12.93 -19.58
CA THR A 43 -4.58 12.51 -19.64
C THR A 43 -4.17 11.91 -18.31
N TRP A 44 -3.17 11.06 -18.33
CA TRP A 44 -2.60 10.44 -17.16
C TRP A 44 -1.12 10.83 -17.03
N ARG A 45 -0.71 11.12 -15.82
CA ARG A 45 0.69 11.30 -15.45
C ARG A 45 1.00 10.36 -14.30
N GLU A 46 2.12 9.63 -14.41
CA GLU A 46 2.62 8.77 -13.35
C GLU A 46 3.45 9.59 -12.36
N HIS A 47 3.31 9.28 -11.09
CA HIS A 47 4.16 9.76 -10.02
C HIS A 47 4.70 8.55 -9.28
N ILE A 48 6.03 8.46 -9.14
CA ILE A 48 6.65 7.39 -8.36
C ILE A 48 6.59 7.79 -6.90
N ILE A 49 5.85 7.02 -6.13
CA ILE A 49 5.59 7.26 -4.70
C ILE A 49 6.62 6.55 -3.85
N ASP A 50 6.87 5.29 -4.14
CA ASP A 50 7.88 4.47 -3.47
C ASP A 50 8.49 3.48 -4.47
N ASP A 51 9.78 3.20 -4.32
CA ASP A 51 10.47 2.21 -5.14
C ASP A 51 11.67 1.60 -4.37
N PRO A 52 12.01 0.33 -4.61
CA PRO A 52 13.05 -0.37 -3.85
C PRO A 52 14.44 0.21 -4.04
N ILE A 53 14.72 0.89 -5.15
CA ILE A 53 16.05 1.45 -5.44
C ILE A 53 16.28 2.70 -4.60
N THR A 54 15.33 3.63 -4.62
CA THR A 54 15.38 4.88 -3.86
C THR A 54 15.25 4.62 -2.36
N ALA A 55 14.34 3.74 -1.97
CA ALA A 55 14.13 3.35 -0.59
C ALA A 55 15.30 2.54 -0.02
N LYS A 56 16.06 1.83 -0.87
CA LYS A 56 17.09 0.84 -0.48
C LYS A 56 16.53 -0.28 0.39
N VAL A 57 15.28 -0.62 0.17
CA VAL A 57 14.54 -1.70 0.81
C VAL A 57 14.12 -2.66 -0.29
N PRO A 58 14.45 -3.94 -0.21
CA PRO A 58 14.20 -4.89 -1.30
C PRO A 58 12.76 -5.41 -1.27
N PHE A 59 11.78 -4.52 -1.42
CA PHE A 59 10.38 -4.94 -1.52
C PHE A 59 9.94 -5.12 -2.97
N ASN A 60 9.00 -6.02 -3.19
CA ASN A 60 8.33 -6.29 -4.46
C ASN A 60 6.95 -6.91 -4.22
N GLY A 61 6.18 -7.20 -5.27
CA GLY A 61 4.85 -7.79 -5.13
C GLY A 61 3.90 -6.90 -4.32
N SER A 62 3.45 -5.78 -4.91
CA SER A 62 2.50 -4.89 -4.25
C SER A 62 1.09 -5.39 -4.43
N ASP A 63 0.39 -5.75 -3.34
CA ASP A 63 -0.95 -6.31 -3.36
C ASP A 63 -2.00 -5.38 -2.79
N GLY A 64 -1.87 -4.98 -1.54
CA GLY A 64 -2.83 -4.13 -0.86
C GLY A 64 -2.38 -2.66 -0.80
N LEU A 65 -3.38 -1.77 -0.90
CA LEU A 65 -3.17 -0.33 -0.83
C LEU A 65 -4.34 0.35 -0.12
N ALA A 66 -4.03 1.21 0.85
CA ALA A 66 -5.03 2.06 1.51
C ALA A 66 -4.52 3.49 1.66
N MET A 67 -5.43 4.44 1.79
CA MET A 67 -5.11 5.86 1.79
C MET A 67 -5.88 6.60 2.88
N ALA A 68 -5.19 7.45 3.62
CA ALA A 68 -5.76 8.40 4.56
C ALA A 68 -4.75 9.51 4.87
N ASP A 69 -5.20 10.61 5.46
CA ASP A 69 -4.33 11.60 6.09
C ASP A 69 -3.91 11.07 7.48
N LEU A 70 -2.75 10.41 7.53
CA LEU A 70 -2.30 9.65 8.70
C LEU A 70 -1.61 10.52 9.77
N ASP A 71 -1.09 11.66 9.40
CA ASP A 71 -0.43 12.60 10.31
C ASP A 71 -1.13 13.94 10.43
N GLN A 72 -2.32 14.07 9.80
CA GLN A 72 -3.21 15.24 9.86
C GLN A 72 -2.58 16.53 9.30
N ASP A 73 -1.72 16.39 8.30
CA ASP A 73 -1.10 17.54 7.62
C ASP A 73 -1.96 18.08 6.45
N GLY A 74 -3.06 17.40 6.14
CA GLY A 74 -4.02 17.78 5.09
C GLY A 74 -3.72 17.14 3.72
N PHE A 75 -2.69 16.31 3.60
CA PHE A 75 -2.38 15.52 2.41
C PHE A 75 -2.72 14.04 2.64
N ILE A 76 -3.09 13.36 1.58
CA ILE A 76 -3.46 11.95 1.67
C ILE A 76 -2.22 11.08 1.52
N ASP A 77 -1.91 10.35 2.57
CA ASP A 77 -0.83 9.38 2.63
C ASP A 77 -1.25 8.02 2.08
N ILE A 78 -0.28 7.19 1.76
CA ILE A 78 -0.51 5.86 1.19
C ILE A 78 0.18 4.82 2.07
N VAL A 79 -0.58 3.81 2.48
CA VAL A 79 -0.03 2.57 3.04
C VAL A 79 -0.07 1.51 1.95
N SER A 80 1.05 0.84 1.73
CA SER A 80 1.17 -0.26 0.80
C SER A 80 1.75 -1.49 1.47
N VAL A 81 1.32 -2.66 1.04
CA VAL A 81 1.86 -3.95 1.48
C VAL A 81 2.49 -4.68 0.30
N HIS A 82 3.59 -5.37 0.58
CA HIS A 82 4.41 -6.03 -0.44
C HIS A 82 4.80 -7.41 0.05
N GLU A 83 4.48 -8.44 -0.72
CA GLU A 83 4.82 -9.83 -0.39
C GLU A 83 6.33 -10.02 -0.20
N SER A 84 7.13 -9.43 -1.10
CA SER A 84 8.60 -9.45 -1.07
C SER A 84 9.24 -10.85 -1.14
N ASP A 85 8.46 -11.83 -1.42
CA ASP A 85 8.80 -13.25 -1.46
C ASP A 85 9.15 -13.69 -2.90
N SER A 86 10.31 -13.35 -3.36
CA SER A 86 10.76 -13.56 -4.76
C SER A 86 10.68 -15.01 -5.29
N GLY A 87 10.27 -15.97 -4.47
CA GLY A 87 10.15 -17.39 -4.83
C GLY A 87 8.80 -18.01 -4.54
N TYR A 88 7.84 -17.27 -3.98
CA TYR A 88 6.54 -17.80 -3.64
C TYR A 88 5.53 -17.59 -4.79
N ASP A 89 4.82 -18.67 -5.12
CA ASP A 89 3.67 -18.63 -6.02
C ASP A 89 2.59 -19.54 -5.40
N SER A 90 1.51 -18.95 -4.94
CA SER A 90 0.40 -19.66 -4.29
C SER A 90 -0.28 -20.72 -5.20
N ALA A 91 -0.06 -20.62 -6.51
CA ALA A 91 -0.51 -21.63 -7.47
C ALA A 91 0.44 -22.83 -7.59
N MET A 92 1.67 -22.72 -7.11
CA MET A 92 2.65 -23.80 -7.12
C MET A 92 2.58 -24.60 -5.82
N HIS A 93 1.92 -25.74 -5.90
CA HIS A 93 1.88 -26.74 -4.84
C HIS A 93 3.16 -27.59 -4.87
N ASP A 94 4.20 -27.16 -4.20
CA ASP A 94 5.36 -28.00 -3.91
C ASP A 94 5.46 -28.14 -2.38
N GLU A 95 5.19 -29.36 -1.88
CA GLU A 95 5.23 -29.65 -0.45
C GLU A 95 6.65 -29.52 0.15
N ASP A 96 7.67 -29.58 -0.70
CA ASP A 96 9.08 -29.49 -0.32
C ASP A 96 9.63 -28.06 -0.44
N LEU A 97 8.84 -27.09 -0.93
CA LEU A 97 9.26 -25.71 -1.06
C LEU A 97 9.31 -25.01 0.30
N GLU A 98 10.50 -24.59 0.72
CA GLU A 98 10.64 -23.63 1.81
C GLU A 98 10.12 -22.27 1.34
N ILE A 99 8.95 -21.85 1.84
CA ILE A 99 8.35 -20.56 1.53
C ILE A 99 9.10 -19.50 2.34
N PRO A 100 9.70 -18.47 1.69
CA PRO A 100 10.27 -17.35 2.42
C PRO A 100 9.19 -16.66 3.25
N LEU A 101 9.47 -16.43 4.52
CA LEU A 101 8.59 -15.65 5.39
C LEU A 101 9.02 -14.19 5.32
N GLU A 102 8.72 -13.54 4.23
CA GLU A 102 9.08 -12.17 3.93
C GLU A 102 7.84 -11.32 3.63
N GLY A 103 7.97 -10.03 3.82
CA GLY A 103 6.94 -9.05 3.51
C GLY A 103 7.33 -7.67 4.02
N HIS A 104 6.70 -6.65 3.47
CA HIS A 104 6.90 -5.27 3.90
C HIS A 104 5.56 -4.54 3.98
N VAL A 105 5.42 -3.74 5.03
CA VAL A 105 4.37 -2.73 5.16
C VAL A 105 5.02 -1.37 5.12
N ARG A 106 4.65 -0.56 4.13
CA ARG A 106 5.26 0.73 3.85
C ARG A 106 4.26 1.86 4.00
N ILE A 107 4.69 3.01 4.51
CA ILE A 107 3.94 4.27 4.39
C ILE A 107 4.72 5.23 3.53
N ALA A 108 4.03 5.88 2.61
CA ALA A 108 4.46 7.07 1.91
C ALA A 108 3.64 8.26 2.40
N PHE A 109 4.27 9.14 3.15
CA PHE A 109 3.67 10.39 3.57
C PHE A 109 3.75 11.42 2.45
N ALA A 110 2.60 11.96 2.09
CA ALA A 110 2.48 12.93 1.02
C ALA A 110 3.02 14.32 1.40
N THR A 111 3.17 15.15 0.39
CA THR A 111 3.44 16.58 0.52
C THR A 111 2.62 17.37 -0.51
N ALA A 112 2.71 18.68 -0.48
CA ALA A 112 2.08 19.54 -1.50
C ALA A 112 2.62 19.29 -2.93
N ASP A 113 3.79 18.67 -3.06
CA ASP A 113 4.38 18.28 -4.33
C ASP A 113 4.17 16.77 -4.56
N PRO A 114 3.42 16.36 -5.59
CA PRO A 114 3.11 14.96 -5.83
C PRO A 114 4.33 14.10 -6.23
N ASP A 115 5.47 14.72 -6.48
CA ASP A 115 6.72 14.04 -6.77
C ASP A 115 7.65 13.94 -5.52
N ILE A 116 7.19 14.40 -4.33
CA ILE A 116 7.98 14.39 -3.10
C ILE A 116 7.22 13.66 -1.99
N TRP A 117 7.77 12.52 -1.57
CA TRP A 117 7.21 11.65 -0.54
C TRP A 117 8.23 11.35 0.55
N THR A 118 7.77 11.13 1.78
CA THR A 118 8.60 10.63 2.88
C THR A 118 8.18 9.20 3.20
N ASN A 119 9.05 8.23 2.92
CA ASN A 119 8.70 6.83 2.98
C ASN A 119 9.35 6.14 4.18
N ILE A 120 8.57 5.38 4.94
CA ILE A 120 9.04 4.57 6.07
C ILE A 120 8.53 3.13 5.96
N THR A 121 9.29 2.18 6.52
CA THR A 121 8.82 0.81 6.74
C THR A 121 8.19 0.71 8.12
N LEU A 122 6.93 0.28 8.18
CA LEU A 122 6.22 0.04 9.44
C LEU A 122 6.50 -1.33 10.03
N ALA A 123 6.54 -2.34 9.16
CA ALA A 123 6.84 -3.71 9.53
C ALA A 123 7.49 -4.45 8.35
N GLU A 124 8.31 -5.44 8.65
CA GLU A 124 9.00 -6.24 7.65
C GLU A 124 9.31 -7.66 8.16
N GLY A 125 9.59 -8.57 7.24
CA GLY A 125 10.04 -9.92 7.52
C GLY A 125 8.93 -10.88 7.96
N PRO A 126 9.26 -11.91 8.77
CA PRO A 126 8.34 -13.00 9.10
C PRO A 126 7.05 -12.58 9.82
N GLU A 127 7.05 -11.44 10.48
CA GLU A 127 5.84 -10.95 11.18
C GLU A 127 4.74 -10.53 10.20
N VAL A 128 5.11 -10.15 9.00
CA VAL A 128 4.20 -9.71 7.94
C VAL A 128 4.36 -10.56 6.69
N ALA A 129 4.58 -11.85 6.86
CA ALA A 129 4.84 -12.76 5.76
C ALA A 129 3.70 -12.80 4.74
N ALA A 130 4.02 -12.51 3.47
CA ALA A 130 3.10 -12.38 2.36
C ALA A 130 1.87 -11.50 2.71
N PRO A 131 2.05 -10.20 2.96
CA PRO A 131 0.94 -9.32 3.29
C PRO A 131 0.13 -9.00 2.04
N GLU A 132 -1.18 -9.28 2.08
CA GLU A 132 -2.10 -9.25 0.96
C GLU A 132 -2.94 -7.98 0.89
N ASP A 133 -3.29 -7.43 2.07
CA ASP A 133 -4.22 -6.32 2.12
C ASP A 133 -4.04 -5.48 3.39
N VAL A 134 -4.54 -4.25 3.33
CA VAL A 134 -4.43 -3.28 4.40
C VAL A 134 -5.70 -2.45 4.55
N ALA A 135 -6.11 -2.20 5.78
CA ALA A 135 -7.20 -1.29 6.11
C ALA A 135 -6.71 -0.18 7.03
N ILE A 136 -7.31 1.00 6.88
CA ILE A 136 -7.02 2.18 7.71
C ILE A 136 -8.29 2.61 8.43
N GLY A 137 -8.17 2.93 9.73
CA GLY A 137 -9.28 3.43 10.53
C GLY A 137 -8.85 3.78 11.96
N ASP A 138 -9.50 4.74 12.56
CA ASP A 138 -9.25 5.14 13.95
C ASP A 138 -9.92 4.13 14.90
N VAL A 139 -9.20 3.05 15.21
CA VAL A 139 -9.69 1.92 16.00
C VAL A 139 -9.75 2.25 17.48
N ASN A 140 -8.77 3.00 17.97
CA ASN A 140 -8.63 3.35 19.38
C ASN A 140 -9.32 4.67 19.76
N ARG A 141 -9.85 5.41 18.77
CA ARG A 141 -10.55 6.69 18.91
C ARG A 141 -9.69 7.81 19.49
N ASP A 142 -8.42 7.81 19.16
CA ASP A 142 -7.50 8.91 19.52
C ASP A 142 -7.48 10.03 18.49
N GLY A 143 -8.18 9.85 17.37
CA GLY A 143 -8.31 10.80 16.28
C GLY A 143 -7.30 10.55 15.15
N TYR A 144 -6.34 9.66 15.32
CA TYR A 144 -5.36 9.30 14.28
C TYR A 144 -5.69 7.92 13.70
N PRO A 145 -5.79 7.79 12.37
CA PRO A 145 -6.10 6.50 11.76
C PRO A 145 -4.98 5.48 11.98
N ASP A 146 -5.35 4.30 12.44
CA ASP A 146 -4.49 3.14 12.61
C ASP A 146 -4.45 2.27 11.35
N VAL A 147 -3.55 1.29 11.32
CA VAL A 147 -3.38 0.36 10.20
C VAL A 147 -3.60 -1.08 10.66
N LEU A 148 -4.39 -1.85 9.90
CA LEU A 148 -4.55 -3.28 10.07
C LEU A 148 -4.14 -4.00 8.79
N VAL A 149 -3.24 -4.97 8.91
CA VAL A 149 -2.67 -5.72 7.79
C VAL A 149 -3.14 -7.16 7.84
N ALA A 150 -3.56 -7.69 6.70
CA ALA A 150 -3.84 -9.10 6.49
C ALA A 150 -2.64 -9.77 5.80
N ALA A 151 -2.09 -10.84 6.41
CA ALA A 151 -0.96 -11.57 5.86
C ALA A 151 -1.32 -13.02 5.54
N GLU A 152 -1.06 -13.45 4.31
CA GLU A 152 -1.42 -14.78 3.83
C GLU A 152 -0.65 -15.90 4.53
N LEU A 153 0.64 -15.69 4.78
CA LEU A 153 1.50 -16.64 5.48
C LEU A 153 1.68 -16.32 6.97
N GLY A 154 0.81 -15.47 7.49
CA GLY A 154 0.93 -14.96 8.85
C GLY A 154 -0.41 -14.89 9.59
N HIS A 155 -0.79 -13.70 9.96
CA HIS A 155 -1.93 -13.38 10.82
C HIS A 155 -2.38 -11.94 10.54
N LEU A 156 -3.30 -11.41 11.33
CA LEU A 156 -3.62 -9.98 11.30
C LEU A 156 -2.68 -9.23 12.24
N ILE A 157 -2.17 -8.09 11.76
CA ILE A 157 -1.27 -7.22 12.50
C ILE A 157 -1.90 -5.84 12.61
N TYR A 158 -2.11 -5.39 13.83
CA TYR A 158 -2.54 -4.03 14.12
C TYR A 158 -1.31 -3.16 14.40
N LEU A 159 -1.24 -2.03 13.71
CA LEU A 159 -0.20 -1.03 13.82
C LEU A 159 -0.85 0.26 14.29
N GLN A 160 -0.61 0.61 15.55
CA GLN A 160 -1.19 1.80 16.17
C GLN A 160 -0.44 3.05 15.72
N ASN A 161 -1.19 4.03 15.24
CA ASN A 161 -0.62 5.32 14.86
C ASN A 161 -0.14 6.09 16.11
N PRO A 162 1.12 6.53 16.18
CA PRO A 162 1.63 7.31 17.29
C PRO A 162 1.27 8.81 17.22
N GLY A 163 0.27 9.18 16.43
CA GLY A 163 -0.25 10.55 16.32
C GLY A 163 0.76 11.52 15.69
N GLU A 164 0.98 12.66 16.32
CA GLU A 164 1.91 13.70 15.84
C GLU A 164 3.33 13.17 15.55
N SER A 165 3.66 11.99 16.04
CA SER A 165 4.95 11.33 15.84
C SER A 165 4.96 10.31 14.71
N ALA A 166 3.91 10.22 13.89
CA ALA A 166 3.72 9.19 12.88
C ALA A 166 4.90 9.03 11.91
N ARG A 167 5.56 10.16 11.55
CA ARG A 167 6.73 10.16 10.65
C ARG A 167 8.06 9.82 11.32
N SER A 168 8.14 9.82 12.65
CA SER A 168 9.42 9.83 13.36
C SER A 168 9.57 8.76 14.44
N GLN A 169 8.49 8.16 14.88
CA GLN A 169 8.48 7.11 15.90
C GLN A 169 8.04 5.77 15.30
N PRO A 170 8.58 4.65 15.82
CA PRO A 170 8.04 3.35 15.48
C PRO A 170 6.56 3.24 15.87
N TRP A 171 5.75 2.67 15.00
CA TRP A 171 4.36 2.39 15.32
C TRP A 171 4.27 1.16 16.22
N PRO A 172 3.63 1.27 17.40
CA PRO A 172 3.34 0.10 18.22
C PRO A 172 2.56 -0.94 17.42
N ARG A 173 2.97 -2.20 17.52
CA ARG A 173 2.36 -3.29 16.75
C ARG A 173 1.87 -4.40 17.65
N LEU A 174 0.70 -4.93 17.32
CA LEU A 174 0.06 -6.03 18.00
C LEU A 174 -0.37 -7.07 16.97
N ILE A 175 0.14 -8.28 17.13
CA ILE A 175 -0.42 -9.44 16.44
C ILE A 175 -1.71 -9.82 17.13
N LEU A 176 -2.81 -9.92 16.38
CA LEU A 176 -4.10 -10.31 16.96
C LEU A 176 -4.09 -11.79 17.35
N PRO A 177 -4.09 -12.14 18.67
CA PRO A 177 -3.84 -13.51 19.10
C PRO A 177 -4.82 -14.55 18.56
N MET A 178 -6.08 -14.13 18.30
CA MET A 178 -7.10 -15.01 17.76
C MET A 178 -6.87 -15.38 16.28
N THR A 179 -5.94 -14.73 15.61
CA THR A 179 -5.62 -15.00 14.20
C THR A 179 -4.38 -15.86 14.01
N GLN A 180 -3.58 -16.04 15.05
CA GLN A 180 -2.35 -16.84 14.98
C GLN A 180 -2.66 -18.31 14.69
N ASN A 181 -2.02 -18.87 13.66
CA ASN A 181 -2.21 -20.24 13.21
C ASN A 181 -3.66 -20.61 12.84
N GLN A 182 -4.44 -19.62 12.40
CA GLN A 182 -5.85 -19.80 12.01
C GLN A 182 -6.07 -19.82 10.50
N GLY A 183 -5.03 -19.90 9.71
CA GLY A 183 -5.10 -19.94 8.25
C GLY A 183 -4.51 -18.69 7.60
N SER A 184 -4.93 -18.44 6.37
CA SER A 184 -4.42 -17.38 5.52
C SER A 184 -5.39 -16.22 5.43
N PHE A 185 -4.94 -15.01 5.70
CA PHE A 185 -5.77 -13.81 5.67
C PHE A 185 -5.47 -13.01 4.41
N LEU A 186 -6.50 -12.83 3.56
CA LEU A 186 -6.34 -12.25 2.23
C LEU A 186 -6.88 -10.84 2.09
N ARG A 187 -7.94 -10.51 2.83
CA ARG A 187 -8.58 -9.20 2.74
C ARG A 187 -8.97 -8.70 4.11
N VAL A 188 -8.89 -7.40 4.28
CA VAL A 188 -9.29 -6.76 5.54
C VAL A 188 -9.95 -5.41 5.26
N PHE A 189 -10.96 -5.06 6.03
CA PHE A 189 -11.54 -3.72 6.03
C PHE A 189 -12.21 -3.41 7.36
N PHE A 190 -12.42 -2.14 7.62
CA PHE A 190 -13.16 -1.65 8.78
C PHE A 190 -14.54 -1.17 8.38
N ALA A 191 -15.53 -1.46 9.21
CA ALA A 191 -16.86 -0.89 9.13
C ALA A 191 -17.53 -0.92 10.51
N ASP A 192 -18.42 0.02 10.77
CA ASP A 192 -19.32 0.00 11.91
C ASP A 192 -20.55 -0.81 11.50
N PHE A 193 -20.57 -2.12 11.84
CA PHE A 193 -21.62 -3.04 11.39
C PHE A 193 -22.89 -2.99 12.22
N ASP A 194 -22.77 -2.63 13.49
CA ASP A 194 -23.90 -2.56 14.41
C ASP A 194 -24.38 -1.14 14.69
N ASN A 195 -23.73 -0.14 14.10
CA ASN A 195 -24.00 1.29 14.24
C ASN A 195 -23.88 1.81 15.70
N ASP A 196 -22.93 1.24 16.45
CA ASP A 196 -22.61 1.71 17.80
C ASP A 196 -21.61 2.87 17.80
N GLY A 197 -21.09 3.23 16.63
CA GLY A 197 -20.09 4.27 16.38
C GLY A 197 -18.66 3.80 16.61
N GLN A 198 -18.41 2.50 16.79
CA GLN A 198 -17.09 1.90 16.74
C GLN A 198 -16.93 1.14 15.41
N ILE A 199 -15.71 1.04 14.95
CA ILE A 199 -15.45 0.27 13.76
C ILE A 199 -14.97 -1.14 14.11
N GLU A 200 -15.54 -2.15 13.47
CA GLU A 200 -15.11 -3.53 13.55
C GLU A 200 -14.21 -3.88 12.36
N ALA A 201 -13.27 -4.81 12.59
CA ALA A 201 -12.48 -5.40 11.55
C ALA A 201 -13.15 -6.62 10.95
N THR A 202 -13.24 -6.66 9.63
CA THR A 202 -13.69 -7.85 8.88
C THR A 202 -12.55 -8.33 7.99
N THR A 203 -12.33 -9.64 7.98
CA THR A 203 -11.28 -10.26 7.19
C THR A 203 -11.77 -11.48 6.44
N ALA A 204 -11.18 -11.71 5.26
CA ALA A 204 -11.35 -12.95 4.51
C ALA A 204 -10.21 -13.92 4.87
N ASN A 205 -10.58 -15.05 5.46
CA ASN A 205 -9.66 -16.15 5.76
C ASN A 205 -9.93 -17.31 4.81
N LYS A 206 -8.93 -17.70 4.00
CA LYS A 206 -9.09 -18.83 3.05
C LYS A 206 -8.81 -20.19 3.66
N GLY A 207 -8.48 -20.25 4.95
CA GLY A 207 -8.15 -21.49 5.65
C GLY A 207 -6.67 -21.87 5.55
N ALA A 208 -6.37 -23.17 5.65
CA ALA A 208 -4.99 -23.62 5.59
C ALA A 208 -4.35 -23.27 4.23
N GLN A 209 -3.11 -22.79 4.26
CA GLN A 209 -2.37 -22.43 3.06
C GLN A 209 -2.13 -23.62 2.13
N ARG A 210 -1.96 -24.80 2.72
CA ARG A 210 -1.86 -26.05 1.98
C ARG A 210 -3.14 -26.85 2.23
N PRO A 211 -3.95 -27.16 1.19
CA PRO A 211 -5.01 -28.13 1.35
C PRO A 211 -4.36 -29.44 1.81
N GLY A 212 -4.83 -29.96 2.93
CA GLY A 212 -4.56 -31.36 3.28
C GLY A 212 -5.03 -32.26 2.13
N PRO A 213 -4.63 -33.56 2.13
CA PRO A 213 -5.21 -34.49 1.20
C PRO A 213 -6.73 -34.38 1.30
N ALA A 214 -7.39 -34.25 0.15
CA ALA A 214 -8.84 -34.06 0.09
C ALA A 214 -9.51 -35.16 0.92
N ASP A 215 -10.19 -34.77 1.99
CA ASP A 215 -11.06 -35.65 2.77
C ASP A 215 -12.30 -36.06 1.98
#